data_a0b04e4e9ed111b66a8e327efcdd8db9
#
_entry.id   a0b04e4e9ed111b66a8e327efcdd8db9
#
_cell.length_a   1.000
_cell.length_b   1.000
_cell.length_c   1.000
_cell.angle_alpha   90.00
_cell.angle_beta   90.00
_cell.angle_gamma   90.00
#
_symmetry.space_group_name_H-M   'P 1'
#
loop_
_entity.id
_entity.type
_entity.pdbx_description
1 polymer ?
#
loop_
_entity_poly.entity_id
_entity_poly.type
_entity_poly.pdbx_seq_one_letter_code
_entity_poly.pdbx_strand_id
1 'polypeptide(L)'
;AALLAQYDPHTLDHDLDPEAVRRPAAEEVGRTPYGMYRDMRAQVEFLGQSSAALWTAIRHPSTVRWRDVWVVSERVGADALPIVALVSFLMGSILAFQSAVPMKKFGAEIFVADLIGLAMLRELGALLTAILLAGRTGAAFAAEIGTMRVNQEIDALTTMGLDPVRFLVTTR
;
A
#
# COMPACT_ATOMS: atom_id res chain seq x y z
N ALA A 1 -38.36 -28.60 9.46
CA ALA A 1 -39.41 -28.10 10.37
C ALA A 1 -38.95 -28.07 11.83
N ALA A 2 -38.07 -28.99 12.28
CA ALA A 2 -37.61 -29.05 13.68
C ALA A 2 -36.63 -27.91 14.09
N LEU A 3 -35.84 -27.35 13.17
CA LEU A 3 -34.90 -26.27 13.46
C LEU A 3 -35.56 -24.88 13.62
N LEU A 4 -36.74 -24.69 13.02
CA LEU A 4 -37.48 -23.43 13.16
C LEU A 4 -38.29 -23.35 14.48
N ALA A 5 -38.55 -24.48 15.15
CA ALA A 5 -39.22 -24.52 16.45
C ALA A 5 -38.26 -24.13 17.61
N GLN A 6 -36.98 -24.08 17.38
CA GLN A 6 -35.95 -23.71 18.36
C GLN A 6 -35.57 -22.25 18.33
N TYR A 7 -36.13 -21.49 17.37
CA TYR A 7 -35.90 -20.06 17.21
C TYR A 7 -36.87 -19.29 18.13
N ASP A 8 -36.34 -18.85 19.26
CA ASP A 8 -37.07 -17.95 20.17
C ASP A 8 -36.72 -16.50 19.80
N PRO A 9 -37.66 -15.72 19.24
CA PRO A 9 -37.42 -14.32 18.87
C PRO A 9 -37.06 -13.43 20.08
N HIS A 10 -37.35 -13.83 21.29
CA HIS A 10 -37.02 -13.07 22.50
C HIS A 10 -35.54 -13.21 22.92
N THR A 11 -34.80 -14.19 22.41
CA THR A 11 -33.36 -14.30 22.71
C THR A 11 -32.52 -13.23 22.00
N LEU A 12 -33.00 -12.65 20.89
CA LEU A 12 -32.31 -11.57 20.16
C LEU A 12 -32.54 -10.19 20.81
N ASP A 13 -33.62 -10.02 21.58
CA ASP A 13 -33.91 -8.74 22.23
C ASP A 13 -33.03 -8.51 23.49
N HIS A 14 -32.43 -9.57 24.02
CA HIS A 14 -31.58 -9.49 25.22
C HIS A 14 -30.11 -9.11 24.87
N ASP A 15 -29.69 -9.30 23.62
CA ASP A 15 -28.36 -8.92 23.17
C ASP A 15 -28.27 -7.45 22.67
N LEU A 16 -29.43 -6.78 22.57
CA LEU A 16 -29.50 -5.35 22.29
C LEU A 16 -29.68 -4.60 23.62
N ASP A 17 -28.69 -4.68 24.50
CA ASP A 17 -28.63 -3.88 25.70
C ASP A 17 -28.49 -2.39 25.30
N PRO A 18 -29.52 -1.53 25.44
CA PRO A 18 -29.45 -0.12 25.07
C PRO A 18 -28.43 0.66 25.92
N GLU A 19 -27.98 0.09 27.05
CA GLU A 19 -26.93 0.66 27.88
C GLU A 19 -25.53 0.45 27.28
N ALA A 20 -25.32 -0.58 26.45
CA ALA A 20 -24.05 -0.80 25.75
C ALA A 20 -23.76 0.30 24.70
N VAL A 21 -24.77 1.06 24.27
CA VAL A 21 -24.64 2.11 23.24
C VAL A 21 -24.36 3.50 23.86
N ARG A 22 -24.58 3.67 25.17
CA ARG A 22 -24.28 4.94 25.86
C ARG A 22 -22.94 4.89 26.58
N ARG A 23 -21.86 4.68 25.83
CA ARG A 23 -20.51 4.95 26.38
C ARG A 23 -20.36 6.45 26.54
N PRO A 24 -19.87 6.95 27.70
CA PRO A 24 -19.67 8.39 27.89
C PRO A 24 -18.73 8.92 26.83
N ALA A 25 -19.12 10.03 26.18
CA ALA A 25 -18.33 10.67 25.11
C ALA A 25 -16.88 10.97 25.54
N ALA A 26 -16.63 11.12 26.83
CA ALA A 26 -15.30 11.28 27.41
C ALA A 26 -14.40 10.04 27.24
N GLU A 27 -14.98 8.83 27.27
CA GLU A 27 -14.24 7.57 27.07
C GLU A 27 -13.90 7.37 25.58
N GLU A 28 -14.77 7.79 24.69
CA GLU A 28 -14.57 7.74 23.25
C GLU A 28 -13.49 8.74 22.79
N VAL A 29 -13.49 9.94 23.36
CA VAL A 29 -12.45 10.97 23.12
C VAL A 29 -11.09 10.55 23.67
N GLY A 30 -11.04 9.83 24.78
CA GLY A 30 -9.77 9.32 25.36
C GLY A 30 -9.22 8.11 24.61
N ARG A 31 -10.06 7.27 24.01
CA ARG A 31 -9.65 6.07 23.25
C ARG A 31 -9.04 6.41 21.89
N THR A 32 -9.51 7.47 21.26
CA THR A 32 -9.05 7.87 19.92
C THR A 32 -7.56 8.25 19.90
N PRO A 33 -7.03 9.14 20.78
CA PRO A 33 -5.61 9.46 20.79
C PRO A 33 -4.73 8.30 21.27
N TYR A 34 -5.22 7.48 22.19
CA TYR A 34 -4.47 6.30 22.66
C TYR A 34 -4.41 5.21 21.56
N GLY A 35 -5.51 4.99 20.84
CA GLY A 35 -5.54 4.11 19.66
C GLY A 35 -4.57 4.60 18.60
N MET A 36 -4.62 5.88 18.28
CA MET A 36 -3.74 6.51 17.30
C MET A 36 -2.25 6.42 17.69
N TYR A 37 -1.92 6.64 18.96
CA TYR A 37 -0.56 6.48 19.45
C TYR A 37 -0.07 5.03 19.35
N ARG A 38 -0.91 4.07 19.68
CA ARG A 38 -0.60 2.64 19.57
C ARG A 38 -0.40 2.22 18.10
N ASP A 39 -1.25 2.73 17.22
CA ASP A 39 -1.15 2.43 15.78
C ASP A 39 0.10 3.08 15.16
N MET A 40 0.42 4.32 15.55
CA MET A 40 1.68 4.96 15.15
C MET A 40 2.91 4.20 15.66
N ARG A 41 2.88 3.74 16.90
CA ARG A 41 3.96 2.93 17.46
C ARG A 41 4.13 1.61 16.70
N ALA A 42 3.02 0.94 16.38
CA ALA A 42 3.06 -0.29 15.59
C ALA A 42 3.64 -0.06 14.18
N GLN A 43 3.30 1.08 13.54
CA GLN A 43 3.87 1.46 12.25
C GLN A 43 5.38 1.75 12.34
N VAL A 44 5.83 2.47 13.37
CA VAL A 44 7.26 2.75 13.60
C VAL A 44 8.03 1.45 13.88
N GLU A 45 7.46 0.56 14.67
CA GLU A 45 8.03 -0.76 14.96
C GLU A 45 8.14 -1.61 13.68
N PHE A 46 7.10 -1.63 12.86
CA PHE A 46 7.11 -2.30 11.56
C PHE A 46 8.18 -1.73 10.62
N LEU A 47 8.30 -0.40 10.54
CA LEU A 47 9.35 0.26 9.76
C LEU A 47 10.75 -0.09 10.28
N GLY A 48 10.92 -0.14 11.61
CA GLY A 48 12.17 -0.56 12.24
C GLY A 48 12.55 -2.00 11.90
N GLN A 49 11.59 -2.92 12.00
CA GLN A 49 11.80 -4.33 11.66
C GLN A 49 12.08 -4.52 10.17
N SER A 50 11.33 -3.82 9.30
CA SER A 50 11.53 -3.87 7.85
C SER A 50 12.89 -3.32 7.43
N SER A 51 13.33 -2.20 8.02
CA SER A 51 14.66 -1.63 7.75
C SER A 51 15.79 -2.52 8.25
N ALA A 52 15.63 -3.16 9.40
CA ALA A 52 16.59 -4.12 9.93
C ALA A 52 16.66 -5.39 9.06
N ALA A 53 15.52 -5.88 8.57
CA ALA A 53 15.46 -7.02 7.66
C ALA A 53 16.14 -6.68 6.32
N LEU A 54 15.88 -5.50 5.77
CA LEU A 54 16.52 -5.01 4.55
C LEU A 54 18.04 -4.85 4.72
N TRP A 55 18.48 -4.28 5.85
CA TRP A 55 19.90 -4.16 6.17
C TRP A 55 20.59 -5.54 6.26
N THR A 56 19.92 -6.50 6.87
CA THR A 56 20.41 -7.88 6.97
C THR A 56 20.48 -8.54 5.59
N ALA A 57 19.48 -8.33 4.73
CA ALA A 57 19.46 -8.83 3.37
C ALA A 57 20.62 -8.28 2.51
N ILE A 58 20.92 -6.98 2.66
CA ILE A 58 22.07 -6.34 1.98
C ILE A 58 23.40 -6.91 2.49
N ARG A 59 23.50 -7.14 3.80
CA ARG A 59 24.76 -7.63 4.41
C ARG A 59 25.00 -9.12 4.18
N HIS A 60 23.93 -9.90 4.02
CA HIS A 60 23.97 -11.33 3.79
C HIS A 60 23.14 -11.71 2.55
N PRO A 61 23.59 -11.41 1.33
CA PRO A 61 22.83 -11.65 0.10
C PRO A 61 22.56 -13.13 -0.18
N SER A 62 23.25 -14.04 0.48
CA SER A 62 23.03 -15.48 0.39
C SER A 62 21.72 -15.96 1.03
N THR A 63 21.11 -15.17 1.91
CA THR A 63 19.81 -15.49 2.54
C THR A 63 18.62 -15.05 1.71
N VAL A 64 18.85 -14.21 0.70
CA VAL A 64 17.80 -13.67 -0.17
C VAL A 64 17.53 -14.66 -1.32
N ARG A 65 16.28 -14.99 -1.53
CA ARG A 65 15.84 -15.82 -2.66
C ARG A 65 15.76 -14.98 -3.94
N TRP A 66 16.88 -14.72 -4.56
CA TRP A 66 16.98 -13.90 -5.78
C TRP A 66 16.02 -14.30 -6.89
N ARG A 67 15.72 -15.58 -7.00
CA ARG A 67 14.77 -16.08 -7.99
C ARG A 67 13.36 -15.52 -7.75
N ASP A 68 12.93 -15.49 -6.51
CA ASP A 68 11.59 -14.98 -6.16
C ASP A 68 11.54 -13.47 -6.35
N VAL A 69 12.61 -12.75 -6.00
CA VAL A 69 12.74 -11.29 -6.24
C VAL A 69 12.63 -10.99 -7.73
N TRP A 70 13.29 -11.73 -8.61
CA TRP A 70 13.19 -11.53 -10.06
C TRP A 70 11.79 -11.76 -10.58
N VAL A 71 11.14 -12.85 -10.20
CA VAL A 71 9.77 -13.16 -10.64
C VAL A 71 8.77 -12.11 -10.17
N VAL A 72 8.89 -11.65 -8.92
CA VAL A 72 8.02 -10.59 -8.39
C VAL A 72 8.28 -9.26 -9.09
N SER A 73 9.55 -8.89 -9.28
CA SER A 73 9.93 -7.65 -9.96
C SER A 73 9.46 -7.60 -11.41
N GLU A 74 9.61 -8.70 -12.14
CA GLU A 74 9.12 -8.82 -13.52
C GLU A 74 7.60 -8.64 -13.59
N ARG A 75 6.86 -9.33 -12.73
CA ARG A 75 5.40 -9.23 -12.69
C ARG A 75 4.94 -7.83 -12.32
N VAL A 76 5.48 -7.26 -11.25
CA VAL A 76 5.12 -5.91 -10.79
C VAL A 76 5.48 -4.86 -11.83
N GLY A 77 6.66 -4.98 -12.46
CA GLY A 77 7.11 -4.07 -13.51
C GLY A 77 6.27 -4.15 -14.77
N ALA A 78 6.04 -5.36 -15.30
CA ALA A 78 5.25 -5.57 -16.50
C ALA A 78 3.81 -5.07 -16.34
N ASP A 79 3.20 -5.39 -15.22
CA ASP A 79 1.83 -4.97 -14.91
C ASP A 79 1.70 -3.44 -14.69
N ALA A 80 2.77 -2.76 -14.31
CA ALA A 80 2.76 -1.31 -14.11
C ALA A 80 2.99 -0.52 -15.41
N LEU A 81 3.60 -1.12 -16.44
CA LEU A 81 3.93 -0.46 -17.70
C LEU A 81 2.76 0.27 -18.35
N PRO A 82 1.57 -0.34 -18.54
CA PRO A 82 0.47 0.34 -19.24
C PRO A 82 -0.04 1.57 -18.49
N ILE A 83 -0.11 1.49 -17.15
CA ILE A 83 -0.60 2.63 -16.35
C ILE A 83 0.45 3.75 -16.29
N VAL A 84 1.73 3.41 -16.18
CA VAL A 84 2.82 4.39 -16.20
C VAL A 84 2.88 5.08 -17.56
N ALA A 85 2.78 4.34 -18.65
CA ALA A 85 2.77 4.90 -20.01
C ALA A 85 1.59 5.84 -20.22
N LEU A 86 0.38 5.43 -19.80
CA LEU A 86 -0.82 6.26 -19.91
C LEU A 86 -0.70 7.56 -19.10
N VAL A 87 -0.30 7.47 -17.83
CA VAL A 87 -0.18 8.66 -16.96
C VAL A 87 0.93 9.59 -17.45
N SER A 88 2.07 9.03 -17.89
CA SER A 88 3.17 9.83 -18.44
C SER A 88 2.76 10.54 -19.74
N PHE A 89 2.01 9.87 -20.61
CA PHE A 89 1.47 10.48 -21.83
C PHE A 89 0.49 11.61 -21.51
N LEU A 90 -0.44 11.41 -20.58
CA LEU A 90 -1.39 12.46 -20.17
C LEU A 90 -0.69 13.65 -19.54
N MET A 91 0.26 13.40 -18.64
CA MET A 91 1.05 14.49 -18.02
C MET A 91 1.88 15.25 -19.02
N GLY A 92 2.57 14.54 -19.94
CA GLY A 92 3.31 15.17 -21.01
C GLY A 92 2.41 16.04 -21.91
N SER A 93 1.23 15.54 -22.25
CA SER A 93 0.24 16.29 -23.06
C SER A 93 -0.25 17.55 -22.33
N ILE A 94 -0.58 17.45 -21.03
CA ILE A 94 -1.02 18.58 -20.22
C ILE A 94 0.09 19.66 -20.17
N LEU A 95 1.33 19.26 -19.90
CA LEU A 95 2.46 20.17 -19.87
C LEU A 95 2.72 20.82 -21.22
N ALA A 96 2.53 20.07 -22.32
CA ALA A 96 2.69 20.59 -23.67
C ALA A 96 1.67 21.71 -23.96
N PHE A 97 0.40 21.47 -23.68
CA PHE A 97 -0.64 22.49 -23.85
C PHE A 97 -0.44 23.69 -22.95
N GLN A 98 -0.07 23.47 -21.69
CA GLN A 98 0.17 24.54 -20.72
C GLN A 98 1.38 25.40 -21.12
N SER A 99 2.45 24.81 -21.65
CA SER A 99 3.66 25.52 -22.06
C SER A 99 3.56 26.18 -23.43
N ALA A 100 2.73 25.64 -24.33
CA ALA A 100 2.57 26.14 -25.68
C ALA A 100 2.08 27.61 -25.72
N VAL A 101 1.12 27.97 -24.88
CA VAL A 101 0.52 29.31 -24.84
C VAL A 101 1.52 30.39 -24.43
N PRO A 102 2.25 30.29 -23.32
CA PRO A 102 3.25 31.29 -22.96
C PRO A 102 4.45 31.32 -23.92
N MET A 103 4.93 30.16 -24.39
CA MET A 103 6.06 30.07 -25.30
C MET A 103 5.78 30.69 -26.67
N LYS A 104 4.55 30.64 -27.14
CA LYS A 104 4.11 31.29 -28.38
C LYS A 104 4.30 32.81 -28.32
N LYS A 105 4.10 33.45 -27.17
CA LYS A 105 4.30 34.90 -26.98
C LYS A 105 5.76 35.32 -27.14
N PHE A 106 6.72 34.40 -26.94
CA PHE A 106 8.13 34.63 -27.07
C PHE A 106 8.72 34.10 -28.39
N GLY A 107 7.88 33.53 -29.28
CA GLY A 107 8.36 32.91 -30.54
C GLY A 107 9.19 31.64 -30.31
N ALA A 108 9.11 31.04 -29.12
CA ALA A 108 9.96 29.92 -28.71
C ALA A 108 9.15 28.58 -28.68
N GLU A 109 8.05 28.51 -29.39
CA GLU A 109 7.13 27.32 -29.42
C GLU A 109 7.81 26.04 -29.90
N ILE A 110 8.84 26.14 -30.77
CA ILE A 110 9.58 24.98 -31.28
C ILE A 110 10.36 24.24 -30.17
N PHE A 111 10.72 24.91 -29.09
CA PHE A 111 11.47 24.33 -27.97
C PHE A 111 10.56 23.64 -26.92
N VAL A 112 9.25 23.76 -27.04
CA VAL A 112 8.30 23.19 -26.06
C VAL A 112 8.47 21.70 -25.97
N ALA A 113 8.60 20.99 -27.09
CA ALA A 113 8.77 19.55 -27.13
C ALA A 113 10.04 19.08 -26.42
N ASP A 114 11.17 19.77 -26.71
CA ASP A 114 12.48 19.46 -26.13
C ASP A 114 12.49 19.69 -24.61
N LEU A 115 11.94 20.82 -24.17
CA LEU A 115 11.86 21.17 -22.74
C LEU A 115 11.00 20.16 -21.95
N ILE A 116 9.85 19.77 -22.51
CA ILE A 116 8.97 18.81 -21.85
C ILE A 116 9.60 17.42 -21.89
N GLY A 117 10.17 17.01 -23.00
CA GLY A 117 10.89 15.75 -23.11
C GLY A 117 11.99 15.64 -22.07
N LEU A 118 12.80 16.69 -21.93
CA LEU A 118 13.87 16.76 -20.94
C LEU A 118 13.34 16.71 -19.50
N ALA A 119 12.29 17.50 -19.20
CA ALA A 119 11.67 17.53 -17.88
C ALA A 119 11.05 16.17 -17.50
N MET A 120 10.37 15.53 -18.44
CA MET A 120 9.77 14.21 -18.24
C MET A 120 10.83 13.13 -18.02
N LEU A 121 11.90 13.13 -18.81
CA LEU A 121 12.94 12.11 -18.68
C LEU A 121 13.80 12.31 -17.43
N ARG A 122 14.11 13.56 -17.08
CA ARG A 122 15.05 13.88 -16.01
C ARG A 122 14.42 13.85 -14.62
N GLU A 123 13.21 14.37 -14.47
CA GLU A 123 12.60 14.61 -13.16
C GLU A 123 11.25 13.92 -13.00
N LEU A 124 10.29 14.26 -13.85
CA LEU A 124 8.90 13.83 -13.67
C LEU A 124 8.70 12.35 -13.95
N GLY A 125 9.39 11.76 -14.93
CA GLY A 125 9.24 10.35 -15.29
C GLY A 125 9.60 9.44 -14.14
N ALA A 126 10.75 9.63 -13.53
CA ALA A 126 11.19 8.84 -12.38
C ALA A 126 10.28 9.02 -11.18
N LEU A 127 9.88 10.28 -10.87
CA LEU A 127 9.01 10.60 -9.76
C LEU A 127 7.63 9.98 -9.92
N LEU A 128 6.99 10.17 -11.08
CA LEU A 128 5.67 9.61 -11.37
C LEU A 128 5.68 8.09 -11.34
N THR A 129 6.69 7.47 -11.93
CA THR A 129 6.85 6.01 -11.90
C THR A 129 6.98 5.50 -10.47
N ALA A 130 7.81 6.14 -9.65
CA ALA A 130 8.00 5.76 -8.25
C ALA A 130 6.69 5.87 -7.44
N ILE A 131 5.95 6.97 -7.58
CA ILE A 131 4.67 7.16 -6.88
C ILE A 131 3.62 6.14 -7.32
N LEU A 132 3.47 5.92 -8.64
CA LEU A 132 2.50 4.98 -9.18
C LEU A 132 2.83 3.54 -8.77
N LEU A 133 4.11 3.17 -8.83
CA LEU A 133 4.55 1.85 -8.41
C LEU A 133 4.32 1.64 -6.92
N ALA A 134 4.74 2.59 -6.08
CA ALA A 134 4.56 2.51 -4.64
C ALA A 134 3.08 2.38 -4.25
N GLY A 135 2.20 3.19 -4.85
CA GLY A 135 0.77 3.16 -4.57
C GLY A 135 0.12 1.83 -4.97
N ARG A 136 0.37 1.37 -6.19
CA ARG A 136 -0.19 0.13 -6.71
C ARG A 136 0.34 -1.10 -5.98
N THR A 137 1.66 -1.18 -5.83
CA THR A 137 2.32 -2.31 -5.18
C THR A 137 1.96 -2.38 -3.71
N GLY A 138 1.92 -1.23 -3.02
CA GLY A 138 1.48 -1.14 -1.62
C GLY A 138 0.05 -1.62 -1.42
N ALA A 139 -0.88 -1.21 -2.29
CA ALA A 139 -2.26 -1.66 -2.25
C ALA A 139 -2.40 -3.17 -2.53
N ALA A 140 -1.64 -3.71 -3.49
CA ALA A 140 -1.63 -5.13 -3.82
C ALA A 140 -1.11 -5.98 -2.65
N PHE A 141 -0.01 -5.59 -2.04
CA PHE A 141 0.54 -6.29 -0.86
C PHE A 141 -0.38 -6.18 0.36
N ALA A 142 -1.01 -5.02 0.58
CA ALA A 142 -1.98 -4.87 1.67
C ALA A 142 -3.18 -5.82 1.49
N ALA A 143 -3.70 -5.95 0.27
CA ALA A 143 -4.79 -6.87 -0.05
C ALA A 143 -4.37 -8.33 0.13
N GLU A 144 -3.15 -8.69 -0.28
CA GLU A 144 -2.62 -10.03 -0.14
C GLU A 144 -2.41 -10.41 1.33
N ILE A 145 -1.80 -9.54 2.13
CA ILE A 145 -1.63 -9.74 3.58
C ILE A 145 -3.00 -9.82 4.27
N GLY A 146 -3.96 -9.00 3.83
CA GLY A 146 -5.33 -9.05 4.31
C GLY A 146 -5.98 -10.43 4.09
N THR A 147 -5.84 -11.01 2.90
CA THR A 147 -6.33 -12.36 2.58
C THR A 147 -5.63 -13.44 3.39
N MET A 148 -4.31 -13.37 3.54
CA MET A 148 -3.54 -14.30 4.37
C MET A 148 -3.98 -14.26 5.85
N ARG A 149 -4.35 -13.09 6.33
CA ARG A 149 -4.86 -12.92 7.70
C ARG A 149 -6.25 -13.55 7.87
N VAL A 150 -7.16 -13.32 6.90
CA VAL A 150 -8.50 -13.92 6.91
C VAL A 150 -8.42 -15.45 6.84
N ASN A 151 -7.50 -15.99 6.04
CA ASN A 151 -7.27 -17.41 5.89
C ASN A 151 -6.45 -18.03 7.05
N GLN A 152 -6.10 -17.24 8.08
CA GLN A 152 -5.28 -17.67 9.23
C GLN A 152 -3.89 -18.21 8.84
N GLU A 153 -3.39 -17.88 7.65
CA GLU A 153 -2.06 -18.31 7.19
C GLU A 153 -0.94 -17.67 8.03
N ILE A 154 -1.14 -16.43 8.48
CA ILE A 154 -0.19 -15.72 9.36
C ILE A 154 -0.11 -16.40 10.73
N ASP A 155 -1.25 -16.87 11.25
CA ASP A 155 -1.30 -17.59 12.52
C ASP A 155 -0.62 -18.95 12.39
N ALA A 156 -0.76 -19.62 11.25
CA ALA A 156 -0.03 -20.85 10.94
C ALA A 156 1.49 -20.64 10.90
N LEU A 157 1.98 -19.52 10.35
CA LEU A 157 3.41 -19.18 10.38
C LEU A 157 3.93 -18.98 11.81
N THR A 158 3.15 -18.30 12.66
CA THR A 158 3.54 -18.07 14.06
C THR A 158 3.55 -19.39 14.85
N THR A 159 2.60 -20.29 14.63
CA THR A 159 2.57 -21.61 15.29
C THR A 159 3.75 -22.50 14.86
N MET A 160 4.26 -22.32 13.65
CA MET A 160 5.47 -22.98 13.16
C MET A 160 6.78 -22.35 13.69
N GLY A 161 6.69 -21.29 14.52
CA GLY A 161 7.86 -20.60 15.06
C GLY A 161 8.57 -19.68 14.07
N LEU A 162 7.93 -19.36 12.93
CA LEU A 162 8.46 -18.43 11.94
C LEU A 162 8.00 -17.00 12.26
N ASP A 163 8.92 -16.05 12.18
CA ASP A 163 8.57 -14.63 12.27
C ASP A 163 7.88 -14.19 10.96
N PRO A 164 6.56 -13.88 11.00
CA PRO A 164 5.80 -13.55 9.81
C PRO A 164 6.31 -12.28 9.12
N VAL A 165 6.79 -11.28 9.88
CA VAL A 165 7.32 -10.03 9.31
C VAL A 165 8.60 -10.32 8.53
N ARG A 166 9.52 -11.05 9.12
CA ARG A 166 10.77 -11.42 8.46
C ARG A 166 10.53 -12.29 7.24
N PHE A 167 9.62 -13.25 7.33
CA PHE A 167 9.27 -14.13 6.21
C PHE A 167 8.67 -13.34 5.05
N LEU A 168 7.69 -12.47 5.31
CA LEU A 168 7.02 -11.68 4.28
C LEU A 168 7.95 -10.62 3.64
N VAL A 169 8.74 -9.91 4.44
CA VAL A 169 9.65 -8.86 3.93
C VAL A 169 10.82 -9.44 3.13
N THR A 170 11.35 -10.61 3.50
CA THR A 170 12.48 -11.21 2.78
C THR A 170 12.08 -12.02 1.57
N THR A 171 10.83 -12.44 1.48
CA THR A 171 10.35 -13.30 0.37
C THR A 171 9.65 -12.49 -0.72
N ARG A 172 9.21 -11.27 -0.41
CA ARG A 172 8.45 -10.38 -1.31
C ARG A 172 8.99 -8.98 -1.35
#